data_d1b1460a6f927e2711352b5be3ca0158
#
_entry.id   d1b1460a6f927e2711352b5be3ca0158
#
_cell.length_a   1.000
_cell.length_b   1.000
_cell.length_c   1.000
_cell.angle_alpha   90.00
_cell.angle_beta   90.00
_cell.angle_gamma   90.00
#
_symmetry.space_group_name_H-M   'P 1'
#
loop_
_entity.id
_entity.type
_entity.pdbx_description
1 polymer ?
#
loop_
_entity_poly.entity_id
_entity_poly.type
_entity_poly.pdbx_seq_one_letter_code
_entity_poly.pdbx_strand_id
1 'polypeptide(L)'
;MAGTLLDADYGEPLRQQRAQQWFDSEQGRVHRAVNMVWPRALGTTPAGMARALNTHAAARGIRYRWRPAVRRDTLADVCAAVSDGWPVAMLIGSALPRHWVLLTEFDGAALRCYEPSSGRLVPAPVHAIRQACLQGLGFPRPFAFVLPAA
;
A
#
# COMPACT_ATOMS: atom_id res chain seq x y z
N MET A 1 1.58 -7.45 4.50
CA MET A 1 0.10 -7.48 4.32
C MET A 1 -0.32 -7.50 2.85
N ALA A 2 0.08 -6.54 1.99
CA ALA A 2 -0.34 -6.60 0.58
C ALA A 2 0.01 -7.93 -0.10
N GLY A 3 1.22 -8.47 0.11
CA GLY A 3 1.62 -9.78 -0.40
C GLY A 3 0.74 -10.93 0.10
N THR A 4 0.30 -10.89 1.36
CA THR A 4 -0.57 -11.95 1.93
C THR A 4 -2.00 -11.89 1.42
N LEU A 5 -2.47 -10.74 0.91
CA LEU A 5 -3.76 -10.60 0.26
C LEU A 5 -3.72 -11.06 -1.22
N LEU A 6 -2.55 -10.97 -1.85
CA LEU A 6 -2.36 -11.36 -3.24
C LEU A 6 -1.95 -12.83 -3.41
N ASP A 7 -1.31 -13.39 -2.41
CA ASP A 7 -0.77 -14.75 -2.41
C ASP A 7 -1.01 -15.40 -1.04
N ALA A 8 -1.93 -16.36 -1.01
CA ALA A 8 -2.34 -17.05 0.22
C ALA A 8 -1.18 -17.88 0.82
N ASP A 9 -0.35 -18.49 -0.02
CA ASP A 9 0.79 -19.31 0.42
C ASP A 9 1.89 -18.44 1.05
N TYR A 10 2.06 -17.21 0.55
CA TYR A 10 2.97 -16.23 1.13
C TYR A 10 2.59 -15.84 2.58
N GLY A 11 1.32 -15.89 2.91
CA GLY A 11 0.80 -15.59 4.26
C GLY A 11 0.87 -16.76 5.24
N GLU A 12 1.21 -17.97 4.80
CA GLU A 12 1.23 -19.17 5.66
C GLU A 12 2.09 -19.02 6.93
N PRO A 13 3.34 -18.47 6.86
CA PRO A 13 4.16 -18.26 8.05
C PRO A 13 3.55 -17.32 9.10
N LEU A 14 2.62 -16.41 8.70
CA LEU A 14 1.93 -15.52 9.62
C LEU A 14 0.92 -16.24 10.51
N ARG A 15 0.50 -17.45 10.13
CA ARG A 15 -0.41 -18.30 10.92
C ARG A 15 0.32 -19.15 11.96
N GLN A 16 1.66 -19.12 11.97
CA GLN A 16 2.50 -19.89 12.87
C GLN A 16 2.99 -19.05 14.06
N GLN A 17 3.45 -19.70 15.14
CA GLN A 17 3.94 -19.03 16.34
C GLN A 17 5.18 -18.12 16.14
N ARG A 18 5.82 -18.15 14.97
CA ARG A 18 6.99 -17.32 14.60
C ARG A 18 6.66 -16.17 13.66
N ALA A 19 5.41 -15.76 13.63
CA ALA A 19 4.93 -14.72 12.72
C ALA A 19 5.75 -13.42 12.78
N GLN A 20 6.12 -12.95 13.97
CA GLN A 20 6.89 -11.72 14.14
C GLN A 20 8.29 -11.81 13.52
N GLN A 21 9.03 -12.91 13.80
CA GLN A 21 10.38 -13.09 13.24
C GLN A 21 10.36 -13.22 11.71
N TRP A 22 9.37 -13.92 11.17
CA TRP A 22 9.17 -14.00 9.72
C TRP A 22 8.88 -12.63 9.13
N PHE A 23 7.99 -11.85 9.77
CA PHE A 23 7.61 -10.51 9.32
C PHE A 23 8.82 -9.56 9.27
N ASP A 24 9.64 -9.55 10.32
CA ASP A 24 10.84 -8.70 10.41
C ASP A 24 11.88 -9.09 9.35
N SER A 25 12.12 -10.39 9.15
CA SER A 25 13.04 -10.88 8.13
C SER A 25 12.55 -10.59 6.72
N GLU A 26 11.25 -10.73 6.48
CA GLU A 26 10.64 -10.47 5.19
C GLU A 26 10.64 -8.98 4.85
N GLN A 27 10.35 -8.11 5.78
CA GLN A 27 10.50 -6.66 5.60
C GLN A 27 11.93 -6.29 5.20
N GLY A 28 12.93 -6.87 5.87
CA GLY A 28 14.34 -6.66 5.54
C GLY A 28 14.71 -7.18 4.14
N ARG A 29 14.15 -8.31 3.73
CA ARG A 29 14.36 -8.90 2.40
C ARG A 29 13.76 -8.04 1.30
N VAL A 30 12.50 -7.65 1.46
CA VAL A 30 11.78 -6.78 0.51
C VAL A 30 12.50 -5.44 0.39
N HIS A 31 12.91 -4.84 1.50
CA HIS A 31 13.66 -3.58 1.50
C HIS A 31 14.97 -3.69 0.70
N ARG A 32 15.77 -4.75 0.90
CA ARG A 32 17.02 -4.94 0.17
C ARG A 32 16.82 -5.18 -1.32
N ALA A 33 15.79 -5.96 -1.68
CA ALA A 33 15.50 -6.29 -3.08
C ALA A 33 15.05 -5.08 -3.91
N VAL A 34 14.53 -4.04 -3.26
CA VAL A 34 13.77 -2.98 -3.90
C VAL A 34 14.50 -1.63 -3.91
N ASN A 35 15.48 -1.41 -3.01
CA ASN A 35 16.11 -0.11 -2.81
C ASN A 35 17.60 -0.11 -3.16
N MET A 36 17.93 0.02 -4.45
CA MET A 36 19.34 0.19 -4.86
C MET A 36 19.85 1.64 -4.76
N VAL A 37 18.98 2.65 -4.68
CA VAL A 37 19.40 4.08 -4.76
C VAL A 37 18.61 5.02 -3.82
N TRP A 38 17.73 4.51 -2.97
CA TRP A 38 16.85 5.34 -2.13
C TRP A 38 17.27 5.29 -0.66
N PRO A 39 17.39 6.44 0.05
CA PRO A 39 17.76 6.44 1.46
C PRO A 39 16.80 5.61 2.31
N ARG A 40 17.34 4.75 3.17
CA ARG A 40 16.54 3.89 4.07
C ARG A 40 15.53 4.67 4.93
N ALA A 41 15.87 5.93 5.25
CA ALA A 41 15.02 6.83 6.02
C ALA A 41 13.70 7.22 5.31
N LEU A 42 13.61 7.05 3.98
CA LEU A 42 12.43 7.37 3.19
C LEU A 42 11.60 6.12 2.82
N GLY A 43 12.01 4.93 3.28
CA GLY A 43 11.30 3.67 3.03
C GLY A 43 11.42 3.17 1.59
N THR A 44 10.45 2.38 1.15
CA THR A 44 10.40 1.79 -0.19
C THR A 44 9.91 2.79 -1.22
N THR A 45 10.60 2.87 -2.38
CA THR A 45 10.16 3.74 -3.49
C THR A 45 8.84 3.24 -4.11
N PRO A 46 8.04 4.11 -4.76
CA PRO A 46 6.84 3.68 -5.49
C PRO A 46 7.11 2.61 -6.54
N ALA A 47 8.20 2.73 -7.31
CA ALA A 47 8.60 1.72 -8.28
C ALA A 47 9.00 0.39 -7.61
N GLY A 48 9.62 0.48 -6.45
CA GLY A 48 9.98 -0.67 -5.65
C GLY A 48 8.78 -1.39 -5.07
N MET A 49 7.81 -0.65 -4.55
CA MET A 49 6.54 -1.20 -4.07
C MET A 49 5.79 -1.89 -5.20
N ALA A 50 5.72 -1.29 -6.39
CA ALA A 50 5.11 -1.91 -7.56
C ALA A 50 5.80 -3.23 -7.94
N ARG A 51 7.13 -3.28 -7.92
CA ARG A 51 7.87 -4.54 -8.16
C ARG A 51 7.57 -5.61 -7.12
N ALA A 52 7.55 -5.25 -5.85
CA ALA A 52 7.22 -6.18 -4.78
C ALA A 52 5.81 -6.77 -4.93
N LEU A 53 4.81 -5.92 -5.22
CA LEU A 53 3.44 -6.38 -5.47
C LEU A 53 3.34 -7.27 -6.72
N ASN A 54 4.07 -6.95 -7.78
CA ASN A 54 4.10 -7.76 -9.00
C ASN A 54 4.65 -9.17 -8.77
N THR A 55 5.60 -9.35 -7.85
CA THR A 55 6.11 -10.67 -7.49
C THR A 55 4.98 -11.58 -6.94
N HIS A 56 4.07 -11.02 -6.15
CA HIS A 56 2.95 -11.77 -5.56
C HIS A 56 1.69 -11.80 -6.44
N ALA A 57 1.51 -10.82 -7.33
CA ALA A 57 0.37 -10.74 -8.22
C ALA A 57 0.54 -11.56 -9.53
N ALA A 58 1.75 -12.00 -9.84
CA ALA A 58 2.07 -12.70 -11.08
C ALA A 58 1.22 -13.95 -11.31
N ALA A 59 0.96 -14.74 -10.27
CA ALA A 59 0.12 -15.94 -10.33
C ALA A 59 -1.34 -15.65 -10.70
N ARG A 60 -1.80 -14.42 -10.48
CA ARG A 60 -3.16 -13.96 -10.83
C ARG A 60 -3.22 -13.24 -12.19
N GLY A 61 -2.09 -13.13 -12.91
CA GLY A 61 -1.99 -12.43 -14.18
C GLY A 61 -2.16 -10.91 -14.08
N ILE A 62 -2.08 -10.34 -12.88
CA ILE A 62 -2.24 -8.92 -12.62
C ILE A 62 -0.88 -8.25 -12.54
N ARG A 63 -0.77 -7.06 -13.13
CA ARG A 63 0.42 -6.21 -13.04
C ARG A 63 0.08 -4.93 -12.30
N TYR A 64 0.91 -4.58 -11.32
CA TYR A 64 0.85 -3.33 -10.59
C TYR A 64 1.75 -2.27 -11.22
N ARG A 65 1.27 -1.05 -11.26
CA ARG A 65 2.03 0.15 -11.64
C ARG A 65 1.89 1.20 -10.54
N TRP A 66 2.80 2.13 -10.50
CA TRP A 66 2.66 3.28 -9.63
C TRP A 66 2.29 4.53 -10.41
N ARG A 67 1.62 5.47 -9.75
CA ARG A 67 1.39 6.82 -10.22
C ARG A 67 1.47 7.83 -9.08
N PRO A 68 1.82 9.12 -9.35
CA PRO A 68 1.78 10.16 -8.33
C PRO A 68 0.34 10.46 -7.90
N ALA A 69 0.18 10.93 -6.66
CA ALA A 69 -1.04 11.56 -6.21
C ALA A 69 -1.04 13.01 -6.72
N VAL A 70 -2.04 13.39 -7.52
CA VAL A 70 -2.18 14.76 -8.04
C VAL A 70 -3.34 15.48 -7.33
N ARG A 71 -3.23 16.80 -7.22
CA ARG A 71 -4.32 17.60 -6.65
C ARG A 71 -5.59 17.46 -7.50
N ARG A 72 -6.73 17.31 -6.84
CA ARG A 72 -8.06 17.14 -7.47
C ARG A 72 -8.21 15.85 -8.28
N ASP A 73 -7.37 14.86 -8.02
CA ASP A 73 -7.53 13.51 -8.56
C ASP A 73 -8.93 13.00 -8.25
N THR A 74 -9.58 12.37 -9.24
CA THR A 74 -10.90 11.73 -9.02
C THR A 74 -10.78 10.46 -8.20
N LEU A 75 -9.61 9.82 -8.17
CA LEU A 75 -9.34 8.51 -7.58
C LEU A 75 -10.22 7.39 -8.15
N ALA A 76 -10.77 7.58 -9.35
CA ALA A 76 -11.67 6.59 -9.96
C ALA A 76 -10.98 5.25 -10.16
N ASP A 77 -9.74 5.25 -10.60
CA ASP A 77 -8.93 4.04 -10.78
C ASP A 77 -8.60 3.34 -9.45
N VAL A 78 -8.34 4.11 -8.40
CA VAL A 78 -8.10 3.59 -7.04
C VAL A 78 -9.37 2.95 -6.48
N CYS A 79 -10.50 3.67 -6.57
CA CYS A 79 -11.79 3.17 -6.09
C CYS A 79 -12.24 1.91 -6.87
N ALA A 80 -12.08 1.91 -8.20
CA ALA A 80 -12.39 0.75 -9.03
C ALA A 80 -11.54 -0.46 -8.64
N ALA A 81 -10.21 -0.30 -8.55
CA ALA A 81 -9.32 -1.39 -8.17
C ALA A 81 -9.69 -2.00 -6.81
N VAL A 82 -9.99 -1.16 -5.81
CA VAL A 82 -10.39 -1.64 -4.48
C VAL A 82 -11.77 -2.31 -4.51
N SER A 83 -12.73 -1.78 -5.30
CA SER A 83 -14.05 -2.39 -5.48
C SER A 83 -13.98 -3.77 -6.15
N ASP A 84 -12.99 -3.96 -7.04
CA ASP A 84 -12.71 -5.24 -7.71
C ASP A 84 -11.93 -6.22 -6.80
N GLY A 85 -11.70 -5.84 -5.54
CA GLY A 85 -10.99 -6.68 -4.56
C GLY A 85 -9.46 -6.61 -4.64
N TRP A 86 -8.90 -5.65 -5.40
CA TRP A 86 -7.47 -5.49 -5.52
C TRP A 86 -6.94 -4.46 -4.50
N PRO A 87 -6.01 -4.84 -3.63
CA PRO A 87 -5.43 -3.89 -2.68
C PRO A 87 -4.61 -2.81 -3.41
N VAL A 88 -4.72 -1.58 -2.95
CA VAL A 88 -3.94 -0.45 -3.46
C VAL A 88 -3.04 0.08 -2.37
N ALA A 89 -1.73 0.17 -2.62
CA ALA A 89 -0.81 0.79 -1.69
C ALA A 89 -0.79 2.31 -1.91
N MET A 90 -0.91 3.08 -0.83
CA MET A 90 -0.85 4.53 -0.82
C MET A 90 0.34 5.00 0.01
N LEU A 91 1.21 5.80 -0.59
CA LEU A 91 2.34 6.45 0.08
C LEU A 91 1.87 7.78 0.67
N ILE A 92 2.00 7.93 1.97
CA ILE A 92 1.60 9.14 2.71
C ILE A 92 2.78 9.79 3.43
N GLY A 93 2.60 11.05 3.80
CA GLY A 93 3.59 11.82 4.53
C GLY A 93 3.09 13.22 4.89
N SER A 94 3.98 14.07 5.38
CA SER A 94 3.71 15.50 5.61
C SER A 94 4.37 16.35 4.53
N ALA A 95 5.58 16.85 4.74
CA ALA A 95 6.37 17.53 3.72
C ALA A 95 7.07 16.55 2.76
N LEU A 96 7.43 15.36 3.27
CA LEU A 96 8.08 14.28 2.52
C LEU A 96 7.27 12.99 2.65
N PRO A 97 7.34 12.09 1.63
CA PRO A 97 6.76 10.76 1.73
C PRO A 97 7.49 9.94 2.82
N ARG A 98 6.75 9.23 3.67
CA ARG A 98 7.35 8.50 4.80
C ARG A 98 6.74 7.15 5.10
N HIS A 99 5.49 6.92 4.72
CA HIS A 99 4.76 5.78 5.23
C HIS A 99 3.85 5.17 4.17
N TRP A 100 3.85 3.85 4.09
CA TRP A 100 2.95 3.09 3.23
C TRP A 100 1.77 2.57 4.02
N VAL A 101 0.58 2.77 3.47
CA VAL A 101 -0.68 2.22 3.96
C VAL A 101 -1.38 1.45 2.84
N LEU A 102 -2.32 0.58 3.18
CA LEU A 102 -2.99 -0.27 2.21
C LEU A 102 -4.49 0.01 2.19
N LEU A 103 -5.02 0.33 1.02
CA LEU A 103 -6.45 0.50 0.79
C LEU A 103 -7.04 -0.85 0.39
N THR A 104 -8.08 -1.32 1.10
CA THR A 104 -8.57 -2.70 1.00
C THR A 104 -10.05 -2.83 0.70
N GLU A 105 -10.86 -1.84 1.04
CA GLU A 105 -12.31 -1.86 0.86
C GLU A 105 -12.81 -0.47 0.47
N PHE A 106 -13.90 -0.39 -0.29
CA PHE A 106 -14.55 0.85 -0.68
C PHE A 106 -16.05 0.75 -0.47
N ASP A 107 -16.64 1.67 0.28
CA ASP A 107 -18.07 1.71 0.60
C ASP A 107 -18.88 2.70 -0.24
N GLY A 108 -18.27 3.30 -1.26
CA GLY A 108 -18.85 4.33 -2.12
C GLY A 108 -18.49 5.76 -1.72
N ALA A 109 -18.03 6.00 -0.49
CA ALA A 109 -17.66 7.32 0.03
C ALA A 109 -16.25 7.35 0.66
N ALA A 110 -15.87 6.27 1.33
CA ALA A 110 -14.59 6.12 2.00
C ALA A 110 -13.91 4.80 1.63
N LEU A 111 -12.59 4.85 1.63
CA LEU A 111 -11.73 3.68 1.52
C LEU A 111 -11.33 3.20 2.93
N ARG A 112 -11.30 1.89 3.16
CA ARG A 112 -10.71 1.30 4.35
C ARG A 112 -9.21 1.24 4.19
N CYS A 113 -8.50 1.85 5.10
CA CYS A 113 -7.06 1.96 5.09
C CYS A 113 -6.46 1.11 6.22
N TYR A 114 -5.70 0.07 5.85
CA TYR A 114 -4.91 -0.69 6.80
C TYR A 114 -3.61 0.07 7.11
N GLU A 115 -3.40 0.37 8.38
CA GLU A 115 -2.22 1.07 8.89
C GLU A 115 -1.28 0.03 9.54
N PRO A 116 -0.11 -0.28 8.91
CA PRO A 116 0.75 -1.38 9.35
C PRO A 116 1.39 -1.19 10.72
N SER A 117 1.66 0.06 11.14
CA SER A 117 2.33 0.32 12.44
C SER A 117 1.43 -0.01 13.62
N SER A 118 0.12 0.15 13.48
CA SER A 118 -0.86 -0.13 14.53
C SER A 118 -1.70 -1.38 14.28
N GLY A 119 -1.65 -1.92 13.06
CA GLY A 119 -2.52 -3.02 12.62
C GLY A 119 -4.00 -2.65 12.49
N ARG A 120 -4.33 -1.36 12.51
CA ARG A 120 -5.71 -0.86 12.53
C ARG A 120 -6.25 -0.62 11.13
N LEU A 121 -7.57 -0.80 10.99
CA LEU A 121 -8.34 -0.32 9.84
C LEU A 121 -8.92 1.06 10.16
N VAL A 122 -8.55 2.06 9.37
CA VAL A 122 -8.95 3.46 9.55
C VAL A 122 -9.73 3.89 8.30
N PRO A 123 -10.89 4.54 8.43
CA PRO A 123 -11.60 5.07 7.29
C PRO A 123 -10.82 6.25 6.69
N ALA A 124 -10.65 6.24 5.38
CA ALA A 124 -10.03 7.30 4.59
C ALA A 124 -11.05 7.82 3.56
N PRO A 125 -11.83 8.86 3.90
CA PRO A 125 -12.81 9.42 2.97
C PRO A 125 -12.14 9.91 1.69
N VAL A 126 -12.75 9.64 0.54
CA VAL A 126 -12.21 10.01 -0.78
C VAL A 126 -11.91 11.51 -0.84
N HIS A 127 -12.79 12.35 -0.29
CA HIS A 127 -12.57 13.80 -0.26
C HIS A 127 -11.33 14.18 0.58
N ALA A 128 -11.07 13.48 1.69
CA ALA A 128 -9.92 13.76 2.55
C ALA A 128 -8.60 13.40 1.85
N ILE A 129 -8.56 12.29 1.09
CA ILE A 129 -7.42 11.93 0.25
C ILE A 129 -7.18 13.03 -0.79
N ARG A 130 -8.24 13.46 -1.50
CA ARG A 130 -8.18 14.50 -2.54
C ARG A 130 -7.72 15.86 -2.03
N GLN A 131 -8.08 16.21 -0.81
CA GLN A 131 -7.73 17.48 -0.16
C GLN A 131 -6.42 17.43 0.62
N ALA A 132 -5.76 16.27 0.68
CA ALA A 132 -4.55 16.04 1.48
C ALA A 132 -4.76 16.38 2.98
N CYS A 133 -5.90 15.97 3.52
CA CYS A 133 -6.30 16.17 4.91
C CYS A 133 -6.69 14.87 5.62
N LEU A 134 -5.96 13.78 5.35
CA LEU A 134 -6.15 12.49 6.00
C LEU A 134 -6.03 12.62 7.53
N GLN A 135 -6.92 11.94 8.25
CA GLN A 135 -6.90 11.87 9.70
C GLN A 135 -6.75 10.42 10.17
N GLY A 136 -6.20 10.23 11.36
CA GLY A 136 -6.05 8.91 11.98
C GLY A 136 -4.91 8.05 11.44
N LEU A 137 -4.17 8.51 10.42
CA LEU A 137 -3.06 7.80 9.78
C LEU A 137 -1.68 8.39 10.13
N GLY A 138 -1.62 9.40 11.00
CA GLY A 138 -0.38 10.07 11.38
C GLY A 138 0.18 11.04 10.34
N PHE A 139 -0.24 10.94 9.08
CA PHE A 139 0.22 11.78 7.97
C PHE A 139 -0.96 12.22 7.10
N PRO A 140 -1.10 13.53 6.79
CA PRO A 140 -2.29 14.03 6.12
C PRO A 140 -2.26 13.93 4.59
N ARG A 141 -1.07 13.72 3.97
CA ARG A 141 -0.88 13.95 2.55
C ARG A 141 -0.54 12.68 1.77
N PRO A 142 -1.29 12.33 0.71
CA PRO A 142 -0.90 11.29 -0.23
C PRO A 142 0.18 11.80 -1.21
N PHE A 143 1.11 10.93 -1.59
CA PHE A 143 2.19 11.20 -2.54
C PHE A 143 2.15 10.31 -3.78
N ALA A 144 1.80 9.05 -3.61
CA ALA A 144 1.72 8.09 -4.71
C ALA A 144 0.75 6.96 -4.40
N PHE A 145 0.28 6.32 -5.45
CA PHE A 145 -0.50 5.09 -5.40
C PHE A 145 0.21 3.99 -6.20
N VAL A 146 0.11 2.76 -5.72
CA VAL A 146 0.50 1.55 -6.45
C VAL A 146 -0.73 0.68 -6.58
N LEU A 147 -1.19 0.46 -7.79
CA LEU A 147 -2.47 -0.14 -8.12
C LEU A 147 -2.35 -1.02 -9.36
N PRO A 148 -3.31 -1.93 -9.63
CA PRO A 148 -3.34 -2.70 -10.86
C PRO A 148 -3.27 -1.80 -12.10
N ALA A 149 -2.52 -2.24 -13.10
CA ALA A 149 -2.59 -1.65 -14.42
C ALA A 149 -3.90 -2.10 -15.09
N ALA A 150 -4.62 -1.14 -15.66
CA ALA A 150 -5.77 -1.46 -16.50
C ALA A 150 -5.32 -2.18 -17.77
#